data_db841618b22692339e5d3501ba4d72da
#
_entry.id   db841618b22692339e5d3501ba4d72da
#
_cell.length_a   1.000
_cell.length_b   1.000
_cell.length_c   1.000
_cell.angle_alpha   90.00
_cell.angle_beta   90.00
_cell.angle_gamma   90.00
#
_symmetry.space_group_name_H-M   'P 1'
#
loop_
_entity.id
_entity.type
_entity.pdbx_description
1 polymer ?
#
loop_
_entity_poly.entity_id
_entity_poly.type
_entity_poly.pdbx_seq_one_letter_code
_entity_poly.pdbx_strand_id
1 'polypeptide(L)'
;MRLKLTVAYDGTAFRGWARQPAARTVEGELRRALEELYGSVEGLAVAGRTDAGVHALANVVSVDVEGGPPPERAAEALNAALPEDVAVLAAERAPDDFHARFGARSRSYRYRVWRRRERSALEAKRALWWPRPFDVATADAGAQALLGEHDFRAFTPTDSRHDVFVRVVKQVRWVELGEDLAAFEITADSFLRHMVRTLVGTMLEGRDLAPLLESRPRSEAGATAPPHGLYLTHVTYRG
;
A
#
# COMPACT_ATOMS: atom_id res chain seq x y z
N MET A 1 -21.33 -16.37 5.77
CA MET A 1 -19.94 -16.85 6.06
C MET A 1 -18.97 -15.71 5.90
N ARG A 2 -17.89 -15.71 6.69
CA ARG A 2 -16.81 -14.70 6.54
C ARG A 2 -15.75 -15.20 5.56
N LEU A 3 -15.42 -14.36 4.57
CA LEU A 3 -14.32 -14.59 3.64
C LEU A 3 -13.14 -13.68 3.98
N LYS A 4 -11.94 -14.23 3.82
CA LYS A 4 -10.69 -13.49 3.72
C LYS A 4 -10.22 -13.56 2.28
N LEU A 5 -10.10 -12.41 1.63
CA LEU A 5 -9.66 -12.29 0.24
C LEU A 5 -8.28 -11.64 0.19
N THR A 6 -7.38 -12.19 -0.62
CA THR A 6 -6.12 -11.53 -0.98
C THR A 6 -6.31 -10.90 -2.36
N VAL A 7 -6.14 -9.59 -2.45
CA VAL A 7 -6.48 -8.80 -3.65
C VAL A 7 -5.26 -8.06 -4.17
N ALA A 8 -4.99 -8.20 -5.47
CA ALA A 8 -4.01 -7.41 -6.20
C ALA A 8 -4.73 -6.41 -7.12
N TYR A 9 -4.13 -5.22 -7.34
CA TYR A 9 -4.66 -4.26 -8.30
C TYR A 9 -3.61 -3.30 -8.85
N ASP A 10 -3.78 -2.92 -10.11
CA ASP A 10 -3.12 -1.77 -10.71
C ASP A 10 -3.91 -0.49 -10.35
N GLY A 11 -3.35 0.32 -9.47
CA GLY A 11 -4.01 1.53 -8.95
C GLY A 11 -4.14 2.68 -9.94
N THR A 12 -3.53 2.58 -11.13
CA THR A 12 -3.39 3.69 -12.10
C THR A 12 -4.70 4.37 -12.45
N ALA A 13 -5.77 3.58 -12.66
CA ALA A 13 -7.09 4.09 -13.05
C ALA A 13 -8.04 4.32 -11.87
N PHE A 14 -7.57 4.10 -10.63
CA PHE A 14 -8.41 4.21 -9.44
C PHE A 14 -8.18 5.50 -8.66
N ARG A 15 -9.25 6.06 -8.10
CA ARG A 15 -9.21 7.16 -7.12
C ARG A 15 -8.92 6.67 -5.71
N GLY A 16 -8.14 5.59 -5.60
CA GLY A 16 -7.75 4.92 -4.38
C GLY A 16 -8.65 3.74 -4.04
N TRP A 17 -8.44 3.20 -2.85
CA TRP A 17 -9.20 2.05 -2.35
C TRP A 17 -10.65 2.41 -2.00
N ALA A 18 -10.84 3.38 -1.09
CA ALA A 18 -12.12 3.62 -0.45
C ALA A 18 -13.21 4.12 -1.42
N ARG A 19 -14.42 3.55 -1.32
CA ARG A 19 -15.58 3.96 -2.09
C ARG A 19 -15.86 5.45 -1.93
N GLN A 20 -16.08 6.13 -3.06
CA GLN A 20 -16.40 7.55 -3.16
C GLN A 20 -17.54 7.76 -4.17
N PRO A 21 -18.44 8.74 -3.96
CA PRO A 21 -19.45 9.08 -4.96
C PRO A 21 -18.79 9.45 -6.30
N ALA A 22 -19.34 8.95 -7.40
CA ALA A 22 -18.94 9.26 -8.77
C ALA A 22 -17.44 9.01 -9.11
N ALA A 23 -16.73 8.19 -8.32
CA ALA A 23 -15.33 7.86 -8.58
C ALA A 23 -15.14 6.34 -8.67
N ARG A 24 -14.32 5.91 -9.63
CA ARG A 24 -13.89 4.51 -9.76
C ARG A 24 -12.89 4.19 -8.65
N THR A 25 -13.21 3.24 -7.80
CA THR A 25 -12.39 2.84 -6.63
C THR A 25 -12.31 1.32 -6.56
N VAL A 26 -11.23 0.78 -5.97
CA VAL A 26 -11.05 -0.68 -5.86
C VAL A 26 -12.15 -1.31 -5.02
N GLU A 27 -12.53 -0.69 -3.90
CA GLU A 27 -13.66 -1.14 -3.07
C GLU A 27 -14.98 -1.15 -3.84
N GLY A 28 -15.20 -0.17 -4.72
CA GLY A 28 -16.41 -0.08 -5.53
C GLY A 28 -16.52 -1.26 -6.52
N GLU A 29 -15.43 -1.58 -7.24
CA GLU A 29 -15.40 -2.72 -8.16
C GLU A 29 -15.53 -4.05 -7.43
N LEU A 30 -14.84 -4.21 -6.30
CA LEU A 30 -14.91 -5.44 -5.52
C LEU A 30 -16.32 -5.65 -4.93
N ARG A 31 -16.96 -4.59 -4.42
CA ARG A 31 -18.36 -4.68 -3.94
C ARG A 31 -19.31 -5.08 -5.04
N ARG A 32 -19.22 -4.46 -6.20
CA ARG A 32 -20.05 -4.79 -7.36
C ARG A 32 -19.94 -6.27 -7.71
N ALA A 33 -18.72 -6.81 -7.82
CA ALA A 33 -18.48 -8.21 -8.12
C ALA A 33 -19.00 -9.15 -7.00
N LEU A 34 -18.84 -8.76 -5.73
CA LEU A 34 -19.39 -9.53 -4.61
C LEU A 34 -20.92 -9.52 -4.62
N GLU A 35 -21.57 -8.36 -4.81
CA GLU A 35 -23.04 -8.21 -4.86
C GLU A 35 -23.66 -8.92 -6.07
N GLU A 36 -22.91 -9.10 -7.16
CA GLU A 36 -23.33 -9.88 -8.33
C GLU A 36 -23.36 -11.40 -8.04
N LEU A 37 -22.46 -11.88 -7.18
CA LEU A 37 -22.26 -13.31 -6.92
C LEU A 37 -22.95 -13.82 -5.65
N TYR A 38 -23.15 -12.95 -4.67
CA TYR A 38 -23.68 -13.30 -3.34
C TYR A 38 -24.98 -12.56 -3.05
N GLY A 39 -25.91 -13.21 -2.34
CA GLY A 39 -27.20 -12.63 -1.98
C GLY A 39 -27.12 -11.52 -0.94
N SER A 40 -26.11 -11.56 -0.06
CA SER A 40 -25.82 -10.52 0.92
C SER A 40 -24.31 -10.27 1.02
N VAL A 41 -23.91 -9.00 1.17
CA VAL A 41 -22.51 -8.54 1.30
C VAL A 41 -22.41 -7.49 2.38
N GLU A 42 -21.85 -7.85 3.54
CA GLU A 42 -21.77 -6.98 4.71
C GLU A 42 -20.33 -6.92 5.26
N GLY A 43 -20.06 -5.95 6.13
CA GLY A 43 -18.84 -5.88 6.93
C GLY A 43 -17.52 -5.84 6.15
N LEU A 44 -17.52 -5.37 4.89
CA LEU A 44 -16.30 -5.28 4.10
C LEU A 44 -15.28 -4.36 4.75
N ALA A 45 -14.14 -4.92 5.11
CA ALA A 45 -13.01 -4.21 5.70
C ALA A 45 -11.69 -4.57 5.00
N VAL A 46 -10.78 -3.61 4.86
CA VAL A 46 -9.49 -3.77 4.19
C VAL A 46 -8.34 -3.55 5.16
N ALA A 47 -7.25 -4.30 5.00
CA ALA A 47 -6.06 -4.20 5.85
C ALA A 47 -5.33 -2.86 5.72
N GLY A 48 -5.23 -2.33 4.50
CA GLY A 48 -4.61 -1.04 4.20
C GLY A 48 -5.35 -0.29 3.11
N ARG A 49 -5.85 0.92 3.41
CA ARG A 49 -6.36 1.82 2.37
C ARG A 49 -5.17 2.38 1.59
N THR A 50 -5.27 2.35 0.26
CA THR A 50 -4.28 2.95 -0.63
C THR A 50 -4.82 4.24 -1.25
N ASP A 51 -3.92 5.20 -1.48
CA ASP A 51 -4.25 6.47 -2.14
C ASP A 51 -4.53 6.25 -3.64
N ALA A 52 -5.07 7.29 -4.31
CA ALA A 52 -5.24 7.30 -5.76
C ALA A 52 -3.89 7.02 -6.47
N GLY A 53 -3.89 6.10 -7.44
CA GLY A 53 -2.72 5.71 -8.21
C GLY A 53 -1.74 4.76 -7.51
N VAL A 54 -2.00 4.34 -6.26
CA VAL A 54 -1.17 3.36 -5.53
C VAL A 54 -1.63 1.95 -5.83
N HIS A 55 -0.69 1.05 -6.09
CA HIS A 55 -0.93 -0.36 -6.41
C HIS A 55 -0.96 -1.25 -5.17
N ALA A 56 -1.42 -2.48 -5.33
CA ALA A 56 -1.22 -3.54 -4.36
C ALA A 56 -0.91 -4.88 -5.05
N LEU A 57 0.01 -5.64 -4.46
CA LEU A 57 0.31 -7.02 -4.86
C LEU A 57 -0.46 -8.03 -3.99
N ALA A 58 -0.74 -7.70 -2.73
CA ALA A 58 -1.44 -8.59 -1.81
C ALA A 58 -2.10 -7.81 -0.65
N ASN A 59 -3.10 -6.99 -0.96
CA ASN A 59 -3.95 -6.40 0.08
C ASN A 59 -4.95 -7.45 0.58
N VAL A 60 -5.37 -7.33 1.83
CA VAL A 60 -6.29 -8.29 2.42
C VAL A 60 -7.62 -7.63 2.76
N VAL A 61 -8.70 -8.33 2.44
CA VAL A 61 -10.08 -7.91 2.71
C VAL A 61 -10.79 -8.98 3.54
N SER A 62 -11.57 -8.57 4.53
CA SER A 62 -12.58 -9.42 5.16
C SER A 62 -13.96 -8.95 4.76
N VAL A 63 -14.88 -9.89 4.52
CA VAL A 63 -16.27 -9.60 4.15
C VAL A 63 -17.18 -10.75 4.57
N ASP A 64 -18.39 -10.40 5.02
CA ASP A 64 -19.44 -11.36 5.28
C ASP A 64 -20.33 -11.51 4.04
N VAL A 65 -20.57 -12.76 3.64
CA VAL A 65 -21.39 -13.07 2.45
C VAL A 65 -22.38 -14.21 2.74
N GLU A 66 -23.51 -14.19 2.05
CA GLU A 66 -24.54 -15.24 2.08
C GLU A 66 -24.88 -15.72 0.67
N GLY A 67 -25.09 -17.02 0.51
CA GLY A 67 -25.29 -17.63 -0.81
C GLY A 67 -24.02 -17.66 -1.64
N GLY A 68 -24.17 -17.78 -2.96
CA GLY A 68 -23.08 -17.70 -3.93
C GLY A 68 -22.08 -18.86 -3.92
N PRO A 69 -20.92 -18.70 -4.56
CA PRO A 69 -19.91 -19.75 -4.67
C PRO A 69 -19.25 -20.06 -3.32
N PRO A 70 -18.83 -21.33 -3.08
CA PRO A 70 -18.07 -21.69 -1.90
C PRO A 70 -16.67 -21.04 -1.92
N PRO A 71 -15.97 -20.95 -0.75
CA PRO A 71 -14.68 -20.25 -0.65
C PRO A 71 -13.64 -20.70 -1.69
N GLU A 72 -13.59 -22.01 -2.00
CA GLU A 72 -12.64 -22.63 -2.93
C GLU A 72 -12.85 -22.19 -4.40
N ARG A 73 -14.05 -21.72 -4.73
CA ARG A 73 -14.42 -21.22 -6.06
C ARG A 73 -14.58 -19.70 -6.10
N ALA A 74 -14.54 -19.03 -4.93
CA ALA A 74 -14.82 -17.61 -4.82
C ALA A 74 -13.81 -16.74 -5.60
N ALA A 75 -12.53 -17.07 -5.57
CA ALA A 75 -11.51 -16.31 -6.31
C ALA A 75 -11.73 -16.39 -7.83
N GLU A 76 -12.02 -17.57 -8.36
CA GLU A 76 -12.30 -17.77 -9.79
C GLU A 76 -13.56 -17.00 -10.22
N ALA A 77 -14.64 -17.14 -9.46
CA ALA A 77 -15.91 -16.46 -9.75
C ALA A 77 -15.77 -14.92 -9.68
N LEU A 78 -15.09 -14.40 -8.66
CA LEU A 78 -14.84 -12.96 -8.51
C LEU A 78 -14.00 -12.42 -9.67
N ASN A 79 -12.96 -13.14 -10.08
CA ASN A 79 -12.11 -12.72 -11.21
C ASN A 79 -12.86 -12.71 -12.55
N ALA A 80 -13.89 -13.52 -12.72
CA ALA A 80 -14.74 -13.48 -13.90
C ALA A 80 -15.65 -12.22 -13.96
N ALA A 81 -15.98 -11.65 -12.79
CA ALA A 81 -16.82 -10.44 -12.66
C ALA A 81 -16.02 -9.15 -12.50
N LEU A 82 -14.74 -9.24 -12.10
CA LEU A 82 -13.84 -8.08 -11.88
C LEU A 82 -13.21 -7.60 -13.19
N PRO A 83 -12.88 -6.29 -13.29
CA PRO A 83 -12.09 -5.79 -14.39
C PRO A 83 -10.63 -6.28 -14.30
N GLU A 84 -9.91 -6.28 -15.43
CA GLU A 84 -8.56 -6.82 -15.57
C GLU A 84 -7.50 -6.18 -14.66
N ASP A 85 -7.76 -4.96 -14.16
CA ASP A 85 -6.88 -4.22 -13.26
C ASP A 85 -7.14 -4.51 -11.77
N VAL A 86 -8.03 -5.47 -11.43
CA VAL A 86 -8.26 -6.00 -10.08
C VAL A 86 -8.33 -7.52 -10.14
N ALA A 87 -7.58 -8.19 -9.28
CA ALA A 87 -7.60 -9.65 -9.19
C ALA A 87 -7.67 -10.14 -7.74
N VAL A 88 -8.51 -11.15 -7.48
CA VAL A 88 -8.51 -11.91 -6.24
C VAL A 88 -7.54 -13.08 -6.41
N LEU A 89 -6.44 -13.05 -5.66
CA LEU A 89 -5.37 -14.06 -5.73
C LEU A 89 -5.71 -15.31 -4.91
N ALA A 90 -6.43 -15.10 -3.80
CA ALA A 90 -6.87 -16.17 -2.92
C ALA A 90 -8.17 -15.76 -2.21
N ALA A 91 -9.03 -16.74 -1.96
CA ALA A 91 -10.21 -16.61 -1.12
C ALA A 91 -10.26 -17.80 -0.17
N GLU A 92 -10.45 -17.54 1.11
CA GLU A 92 -10.55 -18.58 2.12
C GLU A 92 -11.64 -18.24 3.14
N ARG A 93 -12.24 -19.26 3.75
CA ARG A 93 -13.11 -19.06 4.89
C ARG A 93 -12.28 -18.60 6.07
N ALA A 94 -12.68 -17.50 6.70
CA ALA A 94 -12.04 -16.98 7.89
C ALA A 94 -12.91 -17.23 9.14
N PRO A 95 -12.31 -17.23 10.35
CA PRO A 95 -13.06 -17.16 11.60
C PRO A 95 -13.99 -15.94 11.65
N ASP A 96 -15.12 -16.06 12.33
CA ASP A 96 -16.16 -15.00 12.35
C ASP A 96 -15.66 -13.69 12.99
N ASP A 97 -14.65 -13.76 13.86
CA ASP A 97 -13.98 -12.63 14.49
C ASP A 97 -12.81 -12.04 13.67
N PHE A 98 -12.44 -12.69 12.57
CA PHE A 98 -11.35 -12.18 11.71
C PHE A 98 -11.69 -10.82 11.12
N HIS A 99 -10.84 -9.83 11.34
CA HIS A 99 -11.00 -8.49 10.80
C HIS A 99 -9.73 -8.04 10.08
N ALA A 100 -9.82 -7.84 8.76
CA ALA A 100 -8.66 -7.54 7.91
C ALA A 100 -7.84 -6.33 8.40
N ARG A 101 -8.48 -5.29 8.91
CA ARG A 101 -7.79 -4.08 9.37
C ARG A 101 -7.20 -4.22 10.77
N PHE A 102 -8.02 -4.64 11.74
CA PHE A 102 -7.66 -4.63 13.16
C PHE A 102 -6.86 -5.86 13.57
N GLY A 103 -7.04 -6.99 12.88
CA GLY A 103 -6.24 -8.20 13.09
C GLY A 103 -4.83 -8.13 12.50
N ALA A 104 -4.57 -7.20 11.58
CA ALA A 104 -3.27 -7.11 10.91
C ALA A 104 -2.17 -6.58 11.85
N ARG A 105 -1.05 -7.31 11.90
CA ARG A 105 0.13 -7.00 12.73
C ARG A 105 1.16 -6.13 12.04
N SER A 106 1.23 -6.22 10.73
CA SER A 106 2.09 -5.35 9.92
C SER A 106 1.60 -5.27 8.48
N ARG A 107 2.04 -4.23 7.80
CA ARG A 107 1.90 -4.01 6.36
C ARG A 107 3.29 -3.78 5.80
N SER A 108 3.54 -4.28 4.60
CA SER A 108 4.78 -4.05 3.88
C SER A 108 4.49 -3.28 2.60
N TYR A 109 5.33 -2.30 2.33
CA TYR A 109 5.27 -1.50 1.12
C TYR A 109 6.58 -1.56 0.38
N ARG A 110 6.51 -1.44 -0.94
CA ARG A 110 7.64 -1.25 -1.85
C ARG A 110 7.40 -0.01 -2.68
N TYR A 111 8.38 0.86 -2.78
CA TYR A 111 8.37 1.99 -3.69
C TYR A 111 9.47 1.82 -4.73
N ARG A 112 9.11 1.81 -6.02
CA ARG A 112 10.03 1.55 -7.15
C ARG A 112 10.50 2.87 -7.76
N VAL A 113 11.81 2.94 -8.08
CA VAL A 113 12.47 4.11 -8.66
C VAL A 113 13.27 3.68 -9.90
N TRP A 114 12.92 4.22 -11.05
CA TRP A 114 13.62 4.06 -12.31
C TRP A 114 14.70 5.13 -12.44
N ARG A 115 15.99 4.74 -12.47
CA ARG A 115 17.14 5.64 -12.34
C ARG A 115 17.83 5.99 -13.66
N ARG A 116 17.45 5.35 -14.76
CA ARG A 116 18.04 5.59 -16.06
C ARG A 116 17.79 7.02 -16.52
N ARG A 117 18.73 7.57 -17.33
CA ARG A 117 18.58 8.89 -17.93
C ARG A 117 17.34 8.98 -18.83
N GLU A 118 17.08 7.89 -19.58
CA GLU A 118 15.92 7.76 -20.43
C GLU A 118 14.72 7.23 -19.66
N ARG A 119 13.53 7.75 -20.00
CA ARG A 119 12.28 7.22 -19.46
C ARG A 119 12.04 5.80 -19.96
N SER A 120 11.41 4.97 -19.14
CA SER A 120 10.88 3.68 -19.56
C SER A 120 9.39 3.79 -19.89
N ALA A 121 9.00 3.37 -21.08
CA ALA A 121 7.58 3.28 -21.45
C ALA A 121 6.84 2.21 -20.61
N LEU A 122 7.53 1.13 -20.23
CA LEU A 122 6.95 0.03 -19.45
C LEU A 122 6.85 0.35 -17.96
N GLU A 123 7.76 1.18 -17.43
CA GLU A 123 7.79 1.57 -16.02
C GLU A 123 7.07 2.89 -15.73
N ALA A 124 6.60 3.61 -16.74
CA ALA A 124 6.04 4.97 -16.64
C ALA A 124 4.89 5.10 -15.62
N LYS A 125 4.12 4.02 -15.39
CA LYS A 125 3.01 3.96 -14.41
C LYS A 125 3.30 3.00 -13.25
N ARG A 126 4.56 2.54 -13.11
CA ARG A 126 4.96 1.48 -12.18
C ARG A 126 6.18 1.80 -11.34
N ALA A 127 6.93 2.85 -11.70
CA ALA A 127 8.09 3.34 -10.98
C ALA A 127 8.24 4.85 -11.16
N LEU A 128 8.74 5.54 -10.15
CA LEU A 128 9.12 6.94 -10.27
C LEU A 128 10.36 7.04 -11.17
N TRP A 129 10.27 7.80 -12.25
CA TRP A 129 11.44 8.15 -13.03
C TRP A 129 12.27 9.22 -12.31
N TRP A 130 13.53 8.86 -11.97
CA TRP A 130 14.46 9.70 -11.24
C TRP A 130 15.84 9.68 -11.90
N PRO A 131 16.06 10.49 -12.97
CA PRO A 131 17.31 10.51 -13.75
C PRO A 131 18.45 11.28 -13.05
N ARG A 132 18.33 11.55 -11.76
CA ARG A 132 19.34 12.24 -10.96
C ARG A 132 20.23 11.22 -10.27
N PRO A 133 21.49 11.59 -9.92
CA PRO A 133 22.33 10.74 -9.10
C PRO A 133 21.62 10.31 -7.82
N PHE A 134 21.62 9.03 -7.55
CA PHE A 134 21.04 8.44 -6.36
C PHE A 134 21.84 7.18 -6.01
N ASP A 135 22.55 7.23 -4.89
CA ASP A 135 23.32 6.11 -4.37
C ASP A 135 22.46 5.27 -3.42
N VAL A 136 22.20 4.03 -3.81
CA VAL A 136 21.32 3.10 -3.08
C VAL A 136 21.92 2.71 -1.73
N ALA A 137 23.24 2.52 -1.66
CA ALA A 137 23.90 2.11 -0.42
C ALA A 137 23.87 3.23 0.63
N THR A 138 24.11 4.46 0.23
CA THR A 138 24.00 5.64 1.11
C THR A 138 22.55 5.84 1.58
N ALA A 139 21.57 5.68 0.68
CA ALA A 139 20.16 5.79 1.03
C ALA A 139 19.72 4.66 1.96
N ASP A 140 20.20 3.43 1.77
CA ASP A 140 19.93 2.30 2.66
C ASP A 140 20.49 2.55 4.07
N ALA A 141 21.74 3.01 4.17
CA ALA A 141 22.36 3.37 5.46
C ALA A 141 21.55 4.45 6.19
N GLY A 142 21.13 5.52 5.49
CA GLY A 142 20.28 6.56 6.06
C GLY A 142 18.89 6.07 6.48
N ALA A 143 18.31 5.13 5.74
CA ALA A 143 17.00 4.57 6.03
C ALA A 143 16.98 3.74 7.34
N GLN A 144 18.13 3.22 7.81
CA GLN A 144 18.19 2.46 9.06
C GLN A 144 17.75 3.28 10.28
N ALA A 145 17.85 4.61 10.24
CA ALA A 145 17.32 5.50 11.28
C ALA A 145 15.80 5.35 11.50
N LEU A 146 15.07 4.81 10.53
CA LEU A 146 13.62 4.59 10.63
C LEU A 146 13.24 3.37 11.48
N LEU A 147 14.18 2.45 11.78
CA LEU A 147 13.89 1.24 12.55
C LEU A 147 13.49 1.57 13.98
N GLY A 148 12.46 0.89 14.48
CA GLY A 148 11.94 1.09 15.83
C GLY A 148 10.72 2.00 15.87
N GLU A 149 10.47 2.54 17.07
CA GLU A 149 9.32 3.40 17.36
C GLU A 149 9.72 4.87 17.23
N HIS A 150 9.02 5.61 16.35
CA HIS A 150 9.30 7.04 16.10
C HIS A 150 8.01 7.82 15.82
N ASP A 151 8.08 9.13 15.97
CA ASP A 151 7.05 10.07 15.55
C ASP A 151 7.23 10.43 14.06
N PHE A 152 6.27 10.02 13.23
CA PHE A 152 6.28 10.24 11.78
C PHE A 152 5.44 11.43 11.33
N ARG A 153 5.13 12.41 12.19
CA ARG A 153 4.30 13.56 11.81
C ARG A 153 4.90 14.40 10.67
N ALA A 154 6.22 14.49 10.57
CA ALA A 154 6.88 15.16 9.46
C ALA A 154 6.58 14.51 8.09
N PHE A 155 6.14 13.25 8.07
CA PHE A 155 5.91 12.48 6.86
C PHE A 155 4.44 12.30 6.49
N THR A 156 3.53 13.02 7.16
CA THR A 156 2.09 13.01 6.85
C THR A 156 1.59 14.44 6.58
N PRO A 157 0.59 14.62 5.71
CA PRO A 157 0.01 15.95 5.46
C PRO A 157 -0.55 16.59 6.73
N THR A 158 -0.47 17.91 6.84
CA THR A 158 -0.93 18.68 8.00
C THR A 158 -2.44 18.62 8.23
N ASP A 159 -3.24 18.36 7.17
CA ASP A 159 -4.68 18.12 7.22
C ASP A 159 -5.04 16.67 7.56
N SER A 160 -4.07 15.88 7.99
CA SER A 160 -4.28 14.49 8.42
C SER A 160 -5.14 14.43 9.69
N ARG A 161 -6.11 13.50 9.69
CA ARG A 161 -7.02 13.25 10.84
C ARG A 161 -6.44 12.24 11.83
N HIS A 162 -5.11 12.10 11.91
CA HIS A 162 -4.47 11.22 12.88
C HIS A 162 -4.22 11.97 14.18
N ASP A 163 -4.61 11.38 15.32
CA ASP A 163 -4.33 11.88 16.66
C ASP A 163 -2.98 11.36 17.18
N VAL A 164 -2.57 10.17 16.71
CA VAL A 164 -1.31 9.52 17.08
C VAL A 164 -0.42 9.38 15.85
N PHE A 165 0.79 9.93 15.93
CA PHE A 165 1.76 9.93 14.83
C PHE A 165 2.89 8.89 15.01
N VAL A 166 2.98 8.26 16.17
CA VAL A 166 3.96 7.24 16.48
C VAL A 166 3.66 5.94 15.76
N ARG A 167 4.69 5.34 15.11
CA ARG A 167 4.62 4.04 14.42
C ARG A 167 5.86 3.22 14.71
N VAL A 168 5.72 1.90 14.62
CA VAL A 168 6.83 0.97 14.81
C VAL A 168 7.23 0.39 13.47
N VAL A 169 8.39 0.81 12.96
CA VAL A 169 9.01 0.25 11.76
C VAL A 169 9.80 -1.00 12.16
N LYS A 170 9.45 -2.12 11.53
CA LYS A 170 10.01 -3.46 11.82
C LYS A 170 11.15 -3.83 10.89
N GLN A 171 11.06 -3.39 9.64
CA GLN A 171 12.06 -3.65 8.61
C GLN A 171 12.08 -2.46 7.64
N VAL A 172 13.27 -2.12 7.18
CA VAL A 172 13.47 -1.10 6.16
C VAL A 172 14.73 -1.40 5.38
N ARG A 173 14.70 -1.18 4.06
CA ARG A 173 15.88 -1.28 3.21
C ARG A 173 15.66 -0.63 1.85
N TRP A 174 16.74 -0.21 1.24
CA TRP A 174 16.83 0.03 -0.18
C TRP A 174 17.50 -1.17 -0.86
N VAL A 175 16.97 -1.59 -2.00
CA VAL A 175 17.50 -2.72 -2.78
C VAL A 175 17.57 -2.37 -4.25
N GLU A 176 18.57 -2.91 -4.91
CA GLU A 176 18.65 -2.91 -6.37
C GLU A 176 17.79 -4.03 -6.94
N LEU A 177 16.92 -3.72 -7.90
CA LEU A 177 16.09 -4.70 -8.63
C LEU A 177 16.60 -4.93 -10.07
N GLY A 178 17.84 -4.53 -10.35
CA GLY A 178 18.51 -4.54 -11.65
C GLY A 178 19.36 -3.27 -11.80
N GLU A 179 20.00 -3.11 -12.95
CA GLU A 179 20.92 -1.98 -13.19
C GLU A 179 20.27 -0.60 -13.04
N ASP A 180 19.03 -0.48 -13.50
CA ASP A 180 18.32 0.80 -13.61
C ASP A 180 17.15 0.96 -12.63
N LEU A 181 16.82 -0.07 -11.87
CA LEU A 181 15.66 -0.08 -10.98
C LEU A 181 16.09 -0.32 -9.54
N ALA A 182 15.74 0.61 -8.67
CA ALA A 182 15.87 0.46 -7.23
C ALA A 182 14.49 0.41 -6.56
N ALA A 183 14.43 -0.13 -5.35
CA ALA A 183 13.23 -0.10 -4.54
C ALA A 183 13.53 0.20 -3.08
N PHE A 184 12.67 1.01 -2.48
CA PHE A 184 12.56 1.18 -1.03
C PHE A 184 11.52 0.21 -0.50
N GLU A 185 11.89 -0.63 0.45
CA GLU A 185 11.01 -1.57 1.12
C GLU A 185 10.91 -1.23 2.60
N ILE A 186 9.68 -1.19 3.11
CA ILE A 186 9.40 -0.87 4.51
C ILE A 186 8.25 -1.71 5.04
N THR A 187 8.43 -2.23 6.27
CA THR A 187 7.38 -2.96 7.01
C THR A 187 7.19 -2.28 8.36
N ALA A 188 5.94 -1.93 8.68
CA ALA A 188 5.57 -1.33 9.95
C ALA A 188 4.25 -1.92 10.48
N ASP A 189 3.95 -1.67 11.76
CA ASP A 189 2.66 -2.01 12.36
C ASP A 189 1.49 -1.33 11.63
N SER A 190 1.66 -0.05 11.29
CA SER A 190 0.72 0.75 10.51
C SER A 190 1.44 1.94 9.86
N PHE A 191 0.75 2.64 8.96
CA PHE A 191 1.28 3.79 8.26
C PHE A 191 0.32 4.98 8.34
N LEU A 192 0.88 6.19 8.38
CA LEU A 192 0.14 7.43 8.22
C LEU A 192 -0.16 7.68 6.73
N ARG A 193 -1.12 8.57 6.48
CA ARG A 193 -1.41 9.02 5.10
C ARG A 193 -0.15 9.60 4.46
N HIS A 194 0.19 9.17 3.25
CA HIS A 194 1.35 9.57 2.46
C HIS A 194 2.73 9.24 3.06
N MET A 195 2.82 8.63 4.25
CA MET A 195 4.06 8.42 4.99
C MET A 195 5.17 7.82 4.11
N VAL A 196 4.96 6.67 3.49
CA VAL A 196 6.00 6.00 2.67
C VAL A 196 6.44 6.88 1.50
N ARG A 197 5.51 7.54 0.83
CA ARG A 197 5.80 8.42 -0.31
C ARG A 197 6.61 9.65 0.12
N THR A 198 6.33 10.22 1.28
CA THR A 198 7.08 11.36 1.81
C THR A 198 8.47 10.93 2.28
N LEU A 199 8.62 9.77 2.91
CA LEU A 199 9.92 9.18 3.24
C LEU A 199 10.80 9.03 1.99
N VAL A 200 10.25 8.43 0.93
CA VAL A 200 10.98 8.27 -0.34
C VAL A 200 11.38 9.62 -0.93
N GLY A 201 10.46 10.57 -1.02
CA GLY A 201 10.78 11.89 -1.56
C GLY A 201 11.86 12.62 -0.76
N THR A 202 11.84 12.49 0.57
CA THR A 202 12.84 13.06 1.48
C THR A 202 14.22 12.46 1.22
N MET A 203 14.32 11.13 1.10
CA MET A 203 15.58 10.44 0.80
C MET A 203 16.12 10.77 -0.61
N LEU A 204 15.24 10.84 -1.62
CA LEU A 204 15.64 11.22 -2.98
C LEU A 204 16.14 12.67 -3.08
N GLU A 205 15.69 13.55 -2.20
CA GLU A 205 16.23 14.92 -2.06
C GLU A 205 17.54 14.97 -1.25
N GLY A 206 18.04 13.85 -0.74
CA GLY A 206 19.27 13.76 0.04
C GLY A 206 19.17 14.35 1.44
N ARG A 207 17.95 14.45 2.00
CA ARG A 207 17.74 14.97 3.36
C ARG A 207 17.94 13.88 4.41
N ASP A 208 18.53 14.24 5.54
CA ASP A 208 18.66 13.37 6.70
C ASP A 208 17.29 13.09 7.32
N LEU A 209 17.03 11.82 7.61
CA LEU A 209 15.77 11.37 8.22
C LEU A 209 15.78 11.51 9.75
N ALA A 210 16.92 11.30 10.40
CA ALA A 210 17.00 11.21 11.85
C ALA A 210 16.43 12.44 12.58
N PRO A 211 16.76 13.68 12.22
CA PRO A 211 16.16 14.85 12.86
C PRO A 211 14.64 14.95 12.67
N LEU A 212 14.12 14.44 11.54
CA LEU A 212 12.70 14.52 11.20
C LEU A 212 11.82 13.57 12.02
N LEU A 213 12.44 12.59 12.69
CA LEU A 213 11.76 11.65 13.58
C LEU A 213 11.52 12.22 14.99
N GLU A 214 12.01 13.44 15.26
CA GLU A 214 11.88 14.14 16.53
C GLU A 214 10.69 15.12 16.52
N SER A 215 9.51 14.68 16.11
CA SER A 215 8.27 15.48 16.10
C SER A 215 8.36 16.78 15.27
N ARG A 216 9.15 16.79 14.18
CA ARG A 216 9.32 17.95 13.31
C ARG A 216 8.09 18.20 12.43
N PRO A 217 7.85 19.45 12.01
CA PRO A 217 6.73 19.78 11.15
C PRO A 217 6.91 19.21 9.72
N ARG A 218 5.79 18.99 9.01
CA ARG A 218 5.76 18.50 7.62
C ARG A 218 6.62 19.34 6.65
N SER A 219 6.74 20.62 6.90
CA SER A 219 7.51 21.55 6.04
C SER A 219 9.01 21.27 5.99
N GLU A 220 9.54 20.55 6.97
CA GLU A 220 10.97 20.18 7.01
C GLU A 220 11.27 18.89 6.22
N ALA A 221 10.27 18.03 5.97
CA ALA A 221 10.45 16.88 5.13
C ALA A 221 10.39 17.23 3.63
N GLY A 222 10.90 16.33 2.79
CA GLY A 222 10.90 16.49 1.34
C GLY A 222 9.52 16.40 0.68
N ALA A 223 9.49 16.54 -0.63
CA ALA A 223 8.27 16.41 -1.42
C ALA A 223 7.65 15.02 -1.29
N THR A 224 6.33 14.92 -1.35
CA THR A 224 5.65 13.62 -1.41
C THR A 224 5.83 13.01 -2.80
N ALA A 225 6.52 11.88 -2.88
CA ALA A 225 6.75 11.18 -4.14
C ALA A 225 5.42 10.75 -4.81
N PRO A 226 5.35 10.66 -6.15
CA PRO A 226 4.17 10.24 -6.89
C PRO A 226 3.62 8.88 -6.45
N PRO A 227 2.30 8.61 -6.58
CA PRO A 227 1.71 7.37 -6.08
C PRO A 227 2.08 6.11 -6.87
N HIS A 228 2.30 6.25 -8.18
CA HIS A 228 2.47 5.13 -9.12
C HIS A 228 3.74 4.29 -8.93
N GLY A 229 4.67 4.71 -8.07
CA GLY A 229 5.81 3.88 -7.65
C GLY A 229 5.51 3.01 -6.43
N LEU A 230 4.39 3.24 -5.71
CA LEU A 230 4.08 2.61 -4.44
C LEU A 230 3.18 1.39 -4.59
N TYR A 231 3.57 0.30 -3.91
CA TYR A 231 2.86 -0.97 -3.84
C TYR A 231 2.68 -1.41 -2.40
N LEU A 232 1.47 -1.75 -1.98
CA LEU A 232 1.26 -2.58 -0.80
C LEU A 232 1.58 -4.02 -1.20
N THR A 233 2.63 -4.60 -0.62
CA THR A 233 3.17 -5.90 -1.05
C THR A 233 2.71 -7.05 -0.19
N HIS A 234 2.48 -6.83 1.10
CA HIS A 234 2.12 -7.89 2.03
C HIS A 234 1.43 -7.37 3.29
N VAL A 235 0.59 -8.21 3.89
CA VAL A 235 -0.04 -7.98 5.20
C VAL A 235 0.13 -9.22 6.06
N THR A 236 0.62 -9.06 7.29
CA THR A 236 0.77 -10.18 8.23
C THR A 236 -0.32 -10.18 9.30
N TYR A 237 -0.76 -11.38 9.68
CA TYR A 237 -1.69 -11.64 10.78
C TYR A 237 -1.04 -12.53 11.85
N ARG A 238 -1.71 -12.75 12.98
CA ARG A 238 -1.36 -13.86 13.88
C ARG A 238 -1.65 -15.17 13.14
N GLY A 239 -0.69 -16.10 13.15
CA GLY A 239 -0.92 -17.48 12.81
C GLY A 239 -1.80 -18.13 13.87
#